data_3abb23be83bca6afdb86f7c35cfcc7f0
#
_entry.id   3abb23be83bca6afdb86f7c35cfcc7f0
#
_cell.length_a   1.000
_cell.length_b   1.000
_cell.length_c   1.000
_cell.angle_alpha   90.00
_cell.angle_beta   90.00
_cell.angle_gamma   90.00
#
_symmetry.space_group_name_H-M   'P 1'
#
loop_
_entity.id
_entity.type
_entity.pdbx_description
1 polymer ?
#
loop_
_entity_poly.entity_id
_entity_poly.type
_entity_poly.pdbx_seq_one_letter_code
_entity_poly.pdbx_strand_id
1 'polypeptide(L)'
;MGVGLLYHLAKEGWNDVVLVEKGELTSGSTWHAAGLIPHFIGSLSMAKIHYYGADLYTKLEAETGQATGWHGCGAVRLAINQDQVDWFHYVKGILDQIGAECHLLGPEEIKKVHPLLNTDGVLLGAHTTGDGHTDPSGVTNAMAIGAKNHGAEIYRNNRVTDIKSLPSGEWEISTEQGKIVCEHVVNAAGSFCLQVAEMVGLKIPMVNMVHQYLVTEAIPEVYALENELPVVRDPRASCYYRQEQNGLIIGPYEMQAEAWGLDGIDWGFDNALLPPDIERL
;
A
#
# COMPACT_ATOMS: atom_id res chain seq x y z
N MET A 1 0.89 3.39 7.20
CA MET A 1 1.56 4.72 7.22
C MET A 1 2.13 5.01 8.61
N GLY A 2 1.32 5.18 9.68
CA GLY A 2 1.79 5.55 11.02
C GLY A 2 2.89 4.64 11.57
N VAL A 3 2.70 3.31 11.50
CA VAL A 3 3.72 2.34 11.95
C VAL A 3 5.02 2.45 11.14
N GLY A 4 4.93 2.67 9.82
CA GLY A 4 6.12 2.87 8.99
C GLY A 4 6.91 4.13 9.37
N LEU A 5 6.21 5.23 9.70
CA LEU A 5 6.86 6.43 10.22
C LEU A 5 7.50 6.17 11.58
N LEU A 6 6.78 5.53 12.51
CA LEU A 6 7.29 5.18 13.84
C LEU A 6 8.57 4.35 13.75
N TYR A 7 8.57 3.31 12.88
CA TYR A 7 9.73 2.45 12.66
C TYR A 7 10.96 3.25 12.21
N HIS A 8 10.79 4.15 11.23
CA HIS A 8 11.89 4.92 10.71
C HIS A 8 12.41 5.96 11.72
N LEU A 9 11.52 6.65 12.42
CA LEU A 9 11.95 7.59 13.48
C LEU A 9 12.75 6.88 14.57
N ALA A 10 12.25 5.75 15.07
CA ALA A 10 12.94 4.97 16.08
C ALA A 10 14.31 4.45 15.59
N LYS A 11 14.35 3.96 14.34
CA LYS A 11 15.59 3.48 13.70
C LYS A 11 16.63 4.59 13.51
N GLU A 12 16.19 5.82 13.26
CA GLU A 12 17.05 7.02 13.17
C GLU A 12 17.45 7.60 14.54
N GLY A 13 17.05 6.95 15.64
CA GLY A 13 17.47 7.30 16.99
C GLY A 13 16.56 8.26 17.74
N TRP A 14 15.33 8.47 17.28
CA TRP A 14 14.31 9.16 18.06
C TRP A 14 13.81 8.23 19.17
N ASN A 15 14.22 8.50 20.42
CA ASN A 15 13.98 7.59 21.54
C ASN A 15 12.66 7.82 22.27
N ASP A 16 12.00 8.95 22.02
CA ASP A 16 10.75 9.35 22.68
C ASP A 16 9.66 9.53 21.62
N VAL A 17 9.29 8.41 21.00
CA VAL A 17 8.27 8.37 19.94
C VAL A 17 7.18 7.37 20.29
N VAL A 18 5.95 7.80 20.10
CA VAL A 18 4.77 6.99 20.41
C VAL A 18 3.79 6.97 19.25
N LEU A 19 3.16 5.81 19.02
CA LEU A 19 2.01 5.66 18.15
C LEU A 19 0.76 5.35 18.99
N VAL A 20 -0.31 6.08 18.72
CA VAL A 20 -1.62 5.85 19.33
C VAL A 20 -2.58 5.36 18.25
N GLU A 21 -3.17 4.19 18.46
CA GLU A 21 -4.11 3.55 17.53
C GLU A 21 -5.46 3.32 18.21
N LYS A 22 -6.55 3.70 17.53
CA LYS A 22 -7.90 3.57 18.10
C LYS A 22 -8.34 2.13 18.32
N GLY A 23 -7.89 1.22 17.48
CA GLY A 23 -8.20 -0.21 17.52
C GLY A 23 -6.94 -1.06 17.54
N GLU A 24 -6.97 -2.17 16.82
CA GLU A 24 -5.79 -3.00 16.59
C GLU A 24 -5.00 -2.46 15.37
N LEU A 25 -3.70 -2.76 15.32
CA LEU A 25 -2.91 -2.46 14.13
C LEU A 25 -3.54 -3.18 12.93
N THR A 26 -3.53 -2.50 11.79
CA THR A 26 -4.06 -2.97 10.50
C THR A 26 -5.58 -3.01 10.36
N SER A 27 -6.35 -2.77 11.40
CA SER A 27 -7.82 -2.89 11.42
C SER A 27 -8.58 -1.96 10.46
N GLY A 28 -7.92 -0.91 9.97
CA GLY A 28 -8.47 -0.04 8.89
C GLY A 28 -8.28 -0.64 7.50
N SER A 29 -7.97 0.19 6.50
CA SER A 29 -7.81 -0.26 5.10
C SER A 29 -6.60 -1.17 4.87
N THR A 30 -5.71 -1.35 5.84
CA THR A 30 -4.47 -2.12 5.66
C THR A 30 -4.73 -3.60 5.47
N TRP A 31 -5.57 -4.23 6.30
CA TRP A 31 -5.74 -5.69 6.30
C TRP A 31 -6.35 -6.26 5.02
N HIS A 32 -7.11 -5.45 4.28
CA HIS A 32 -7.75 -5.88 3.04
C HIS A 32 -7.15 -5.21 1.78
N ALA A 33 -5.96 -4.63 1.87
CA ALA A 33 -5.24 -4.15 0.70
C ALA A 33 -4.64 -5.31 -0.11
N ALA A 34 -4.61 -5.19 -1.43
CA ALA A 34 -4.07 -6.24 -2.32
C ALA A 34 -2.55 -6.45 -2.20
N GLY A 35 -1.85 -5.58 -1.49
CA GLY A 35 -0.44 -5.74 -1.14
C GLY A 35 0.57 -5.54 -2.26
N LEU A 36 0.20 -4.94 -3.39
CA LEU A 36 1.08 -4.75 -4.54
C LEU A 36 2.21 -3.76 -4.24
N ILE A 37 3.44 -4.13 -4.59
CA ILE A 37 4.66 -3.32 -4.38
C ILE A 37 5.31 -3.03 -5.73
N PRO A 38 4.93 -1.94 -6.42
CA PRO A 38 5.45 -1.59 -7.73
C PRO A 38 6.63 -0.62 -7.66
N HIS A 39 7.64 -0.80 -8.53
CA HIS A 39 8.67 0.21 -8.80
C HIS A 39 8.27 1.18 -9.92
N PHE A 40 7.41 0.75 -10.83
CA PHE A 40 7.04 1.49 -12.02
C PHE A 40 6.20 2.72 -11.70
N ILE A 41 6.86 3.88 -11.55
CA ILE A 41 6.22 5.15 -11.21
C ILE A 41 6.93 6.33 -11.89
N GLY A 42 6.16 7.31 -12.37
CA GLY A 42 6.64 8.43 -13.19
C GLY A 42 7.21 9.62 -12.43
N SER A 43 7.55 9.47 -11.16
CA SER A 43 8.21 10.50 -10.34
C SER A 43 9.48 9.94 -9.74
N LEU A 44 10.61 10.58 -9.98
CA LEU A 44 11.91 10.14 -9.46
C LEU A 44 11.93 10.05 -7.92
N SER A 45 11.33 11.00 -7.22
CA SER A 45 11.27 10.98 -5.76
C SER A 45 10.43 9.81 -5.25
N MET A 46 9.26 9.57 -5.87
CA MET A 46 8.42 8.44 -5.51
C MET A 46 9.06 7.11 -5.89
N ALA A 47 9.73 7.02 -7.06
CA ALA A 47 10.44 5.82 -7.46
C ALA A 47 11.53 5.42 -6.44
N LYS A 48 12.27 6.38 -5.90
CA LYS A 48 13.24 6.13 -4.82
C LYS A 48 12.59 5.59 -3.55
N ILE A 49 11.43 6.14 -3.16
CA ILE A 49 10.68 5.68 -1.97
C ILE A 49 10.16 4.25 -2.21
N HIS A 50 9.60 3.97 -3.38
CA HIS A 50 9.10 2.63 -3.71
C HIS A 50 10.24 1.60 -3.75
N TYR A 51 11.37 1.94 -4.37
CA TYR A 51 12.55 1.08 -4.42
C TYR A 51 13.08 0.77 -3.02
N TYR A 52 13.21 1.79 -2.17
CA TYR A 52 13.56 1.61 -0.77
C TYR A 52 12.57 0.72 -0.01
N GLY A 53 11.26 0.94 -0.22
CA GLY A 53 10.22 0.16 0.45
C GLY A 53 10.25 -1.32 0.08
N ALA A 54 10.43 -1.64 -1.21
CA ALA A 54 10.55 -3.02 -1.67
C ALA A 54 11.78 -3.71 -1.06
N ASP A 55 12.94 -3.05 -1.09
CA ASP A 55 14.18 -3.56 -0.49
C ASP A 55 14.00 -3.76 1.04
N LEU A 56 13.35 -2.84 1.72
CA LEU A 56 13.06 -2.96 3.15
C LEU A 56 12.22 -4.21 3.45
N TYR A 57 11.16 -4.45 2.67
CA TYR A 57 10.22 -5.57 2.92
C TYR A 57 10.90 -6.94 2.78
N THR A 58 11.92 -7.06 1.95
CA THR A 58 12.72 -8.29 1.84
C THR A 58 13.59 -8.55 3.08
N LYS A 59 13.87 -7.52 3.88
CA LYS A 59 14.80 -7.56 5.04
C LYS A 59 14.09 -7.62 6.38
N LEU A 60 12.85 -7.13 6.47
CA LEU A 60 12.11 -6.99 7.73
C LEU A 60 11.92 -8.31 8.47
N GLU A 61 11.69 -9.41 7.77
CA GLU A 61 11.54 -10.72 8.43
C GLU A 61 12.81 -11.15 9.13
N ALA A 62 13.97 -10.98 8.50
CA ALA A 62 15.26 -11.27 9.12
C ALA A 62 15.58 -10.34 10.31
N GLU A 63 15.14 -9.07 10.25
CA GLU A 63 15.35 -8.07 11.30
C GLU A 63 14.45 -8.33 12.52
N THR A 64 13.22 -8.76 12.29
CA THR A 64 12.16 -8.75 13.33
C THR A 64 11.63 -10.13 13.72
N GLY A 65 11.89 -11.15 12.92
CA GLY A 65 11.31 -12.49 13.08
C GLY A 65 9.84 -12.58 12.64
N GLN A 66 9.25 -11.49 12.13
CA GLN A 66 7.87 -11.46 11.65
C GLN A 66 7.82 -11.60 10.13
N ALA A 67 7.13 -12.62 9.65
CA ALA A 67 6.94 -12.82 8.22
C ALA A 67 6.21 -11.63 7.57
N THR A 68 6.72 -11.17 6.45
CA THR A 68 6.12 -10.08 5.66
C THR A 68 5.23 -10.60 4.54
N GLY A 69 5.27 -11.91 4.24
CA GLY A 69 4.60 -12.48 3.09
C GLY A 69 5.10 -11.88 1.77
N TRP A 70 6.39 -11.56 1.67
CA TRP A 70 6.98 -11.02 0.45
C TRP A 70 7.09 -12.08 -0.64
N HIS A 71 6.52 -11.78 -1.80
CA HIS A 71 6.60 -12.55 -3.03
C HIS A 71 7.20 -11.68 -4.12
N GLY A 72 8.47 -11.89 -4.45
CA GLY A 72 9.19 -11.16 -5.49
C GLY A 72 8.92 -11.74 -6.88
N CYS A 73 7.66 -11.79 -7.29
CA CYS A 73 7.24 -12.40 -8.55
C CYS A 73 7.38 -11.48 -9.77
N GLY A 74 7.79 -10.23 -9.57
CA GLY A 74 7.83 -9.23 -10.62
C GLY A 74 6.46 -8.63 -10.96
N ALA A 75 6.45 -7.67 -11.88
CA ALA A 75 5.21 -7.12 -12.42
C ALA A 75 5.34 -6.80 -13.92
N VAL A 76 4.21 -6.88 -14.63
CA VAL A 76 4.08 -6.49 -16.04
C VAL A 76 2.99 -5.45 -16.19
N ARG A 77 3.32 -4.30 -16.77
CA ARG A 77 2.34 -3.30 -17.22
C ARG A 77 2.17 -3.39 -18.72
N LEU A 78 0.94 -3.26 -19.20
CA LEU A 78 0.62 -3.33 -20.63
C LEU A 78 0.39 -1.94 -21.21
N ALA A 79 0.93 -1.68 -22.41
CA ALA A 79 0.64 -0.51 -23.24
C ALA A 79 -0.13 -0.94 -24.48
N ILE A 80 -1.24 -0.25 -24.77
CA ILE A 80 -2.16 -0.54 -25.87
C ILE A 80 -2.30 0.64 -26.86
N ASN A 81 -1.63 1.71 -26.59
CA ASN A 81 -1.54 2.88 -27.47
C ASN A 81 -0.16 3.53 -27.37
N GLN A 82 0.12 4.45 -28.30
CA GLN A 82 1.45 5.08 -28.39
C GLN A 82 1.77 5.97 -27.20
N ASP A 83 0.79 6.67 -26.62
CA ASP A 83 1.02 7.53 -25.44
C ASP A 83 1.51 6.71 -24.24
N GLN A 84 0.96 5.50 -24.07
CA GLN A 84 1.41 4.57 -23.02
C GLN A 84 2.80 4.00 -23.32
N VAL A 85 3.12 3.72 -24.58
CA VAL A 85 4.47 3.30 -24.99
C VAL A 85 5.49 4.39 -24.66
N ASP A 86 5.21 5.65 -25.05
CA ASP A 86 6.10 6.78 -24.76
C ASP A 86 6.27 7.01 -23.26
N TRP A 87 5.19 6.86 -22.50
CA TRP A 87 5.21 6.88 -21.04
C TRP A 87 6.11 5.77 -20.47
N PHE A 88 6.06 4.56 -21.00
CA PHE A 88 6.92 3.45 -20.54
C PHE A 88 8.40 3.75 -20.77
N HIS A 89 8.77 4.33 -21.91
CA HIS A 89 10.13 4.78 -22.16
C HIS A 89 10.58 5.87 -21.17
N TYR A 90 9.71 6.83 -20.87
CA TYR A 90 9.98 7.86 -19.87
C TYR A 90 10.21 7.26 -18.48
N VAL A 91 9.31 6.40 -18.01
CA VAL A 91 9.43 5.76 -16.68
C VAL A 91 10.63 4.85 -16.60
N LYS A 92 10.94 4.10 -17.67
CA LYS A 92 12.17 3.30 -17.73
C LYS A 92 13.40 4.17 -17.50
N GLY A 93 13.50 5.35 -18.10
CA GLY A 93 14.59 6.28 -17.85
C GLY A 93 14.72 6.72 -16.38
N ILE A 94 13.60 6.85 -15.65
CA ILE A 94 13.60 7.12 -14.22
C ILE A 94 14.13 5.90 -13.45
N LEU A 95 13.66 4.69 -13.80
CA LEU A 95 14.08 3.47 -13.13
C LEU A 95 15.56 3.18 -13.33
N ASP A 96 16.07 3.41 -14.55
CA ASP A 96 17.51 3.29 -14.85
C ASP A 96 18.36 4.22 -13.95
N GLN A 97 17.88 5.45 -13.65
CA GLN A 97 18.59 6.39 -12.75
C GLN A 97 18.71 5.90 -11.32
N ILE A 98 17.76 5.10 -10.84
CA ILE A 98 17.76 4.58 -9.47
C ILE A 98 18.30 3.15 -9.38
N GLY A 99 18.70 2.56 -10.52
CA GLY A 99 19.19 1.18 -10.58
C GLY A 99 18.11 0.12 -10.45
N ALA A 100 16.84 0.46 -10.66
CA ALA A 100 15.74 -0.50 -10.68
C ALA A 100 15.63 -1.15 -12.07
N GLU A 101 15.64 -2.47 -12.09
CA GLU A 101 15.60 -3.25 -13.32
C GLU A 101 14.21 -3.19 -13.98
N CYS A 102 14.17 -2.77 -15.24
CA CYS A 102 12.94 -2.71 -16.03
C CYS A 102 13.23 -3.06 -17.49
N HIS A 103 12.52 -4.08 -18.00
CA HIS A 103 12.63 -4.54 -19.38
C HIS A 103 11.38 -4.14 -20.16
N LEU A 104 11.60 -3.58 -21.35
CA LEU A 104 10.52 -3.34 -22.30
C LEU A 104 10.38 -4.55 -23.21
N LEU A 105 9.22 -5.20 -23.17
CA LEU A 105 8.96 -6.50 -23.80
C LEU A 105 7.91 -6.38 -24.90
N GLY A 106 8.17 -7.02 -26.04
CA GLY A 106 7.14 -7.24 -27.06
C GLY A 106 6.08 -8.27 -26.61
N PRO A 107 4.94 -8.37 -27.36
CA PRO A 107 3.85 -9.29 -27.00
C PRO A 107 4.27 -10.75 -26.81
N GLU A 108 5.16 -11.27 -27.64
CA GLU A 108 5.65 -12.65 -27.54
C GLU A 108 6.58 -12.87 -26.33
N GLU A 109 7.29 -11.84 -25.89
CA GLU A 109 8.14 -11.90 -24.71
C GLU A 109 7.28 -11.82 -23.44
N ILE A 110 6.20 -11.02 -23.46
CA ILE A 110 5.22 -10.95 -22.36
C ILE A 110 4.64 -12.35 -22.10
N LYS A 111 4.27 -13.10 -23.15
CA LYS A 111 3.75 -14.47 -23.00
C LYS A 111 4.74 -15.44 -22.35
N LYS A 112 6.05 -15.20 -22.46
CA LYS A 112 7.04 -16.03 -21.79
C LYS A 112 7.10 -15.79 -20.28
N VAL A 113 6.90 -14.55 -19.85
CA VAL A 113 6.90 -14.19 -18.42
C VAL A 113 5.53 -14.36 -17.78
N HIS A 114 4.45 -14.27 -18.57
CA HIS A 114 3.08 -14.46 -18.08
C HIS A 114 2.24 -15.25 -19.10
N PRO A 115 2.33 -16.59 -19.10
CA PRO A 115 1.78 -17.45 -20.17
C PRO A 115 0.25 -17.40 -20.29
N LEU A 116 -0.49 -17.02 -19.24
CA LEU A 116 -1.95 -16.94 -19.26
C LEU A 116 -2.48 -15.61 -19.79
N LEU A 117 -1.60 -14.63 -20.07
CA LEU A 117 -2.02 -13.30 -20.47
C LEU A 117 -2.38 -13.27 -21.96
N ASN A 118 -3.56 -12.76 -22.30
CA ASN A 118 -3.88 -12.42 -23.68
C ASN A 118 -3.12 -11.14 -24.08
N THR A 119 -2.32 -11.21 -25.15
CA THR A 119 -1.52 -10.09 -25.64
C THR A 119 -2.09 -9.45 -26.91
N ASP A 120 -3.31 -9.79 -27.33
CA ASP A 120 -3.97 -9.17 -28.48
C ASP A 120 -4.15 -7.67 -28.26
N GLY A 121 -3.68 -6.86 -29.21
CA GLY A 121 -3.73 -5.39 -29.13
C GLY A 121 -2.72 -4.75 -28.17
N VAL A 122 -1.86 -5.54 -27.50
CA VAL A 122 -0.76 -5.02 -26.70
C VAL A 122 0.38 -4.59 -27.62
N LEU A 123 0.88 -3.37 -27.46
CA LEU A 123 2.01 -2.84 -28.22
C LEU A 123 3.34 -3.09 -27.49
N LEU A 124 3.35 -2.95 -26.17
CA LEU A 124 4.54 -3.07 -25.34
C LEU A 124 4.17 -3.50 -23.92
N GLY A 125 5.07 -4.20 -23.24
CA GLY A 125 5.03 -4.46 -21.81
C GLY A 125 6.22 -3.83 -21.11
N ALA A 126 6.01 -3.31 -19.90
CA ALA A 126 7.09 -2.96 -18.98
C ALA A 126 7.14 -4.01 -17.87
N HIS A 127 8.21 -4.78 -17.85
CA HIS A 127 8.47 -5.83 -16.85
C HIS A 127 9.49 -5.34 -15.84
N THR A 128 9.07 -5.19 -14.59
CA THR A 128 9.92 -4.84 -13.45
C THR A 128 10.15 -6.08 -12.59
N THR A 129 11.37 -6.57 -12.55
CA THR A 129 11.73 -7.86 -11.90
C THR A 129 11.77 -7.76 -10.39
N GLY A 130 12.04 -6.57 -9.84
CA GLY A 130 12.07 -6.30 -8.41
C GLY A 130 10.70 -6.02 -7.78
N ASP A 131 9.64 -5.99 -8.57
CA ASP A 131 8.26 -5.83 -8.09
C ASP A 131 7.74 -7.14 -7.46
N GLY A 132 6.62 -7.03 -6.78
CA GLY A 132 5.95 -8.17 -6.19
C GLY A 132 4.73 -7.78 -5.39
N HIS A 133 4.42 -8.62 -4.42
CA HIS A 133 3.39 -8.32 -3.44
C HIS A 133 3.78 -8.82 -2.05
N THR A 134 3.04 -8.38 -1.06
CA THR A 134 3.30 -8.69 0.35
C THR A 134 1.98 -8.84 1.11
N ASP A 135 2.03 -9.42 2.31
CA ASP A 135 0.94 -9.29 3.28
C ASP A 135 1.04 -7.91 3.97
N PRO A 136 0.08 -6.99 3.73
CA PRO A 136 0.12 -5.67 4.35
C PRO A 136 0.09 -5.71 5.89
N SER A 137 -0.59 -6.70 6.46
CA SER A 137 -0.63 -6.90 7.90
C SER A 137 0.69 -7.43 8.44
N GLY A 138 1.31 -8.38 7.75
CA GLY A 138 2.63 -8.91 8.07
C GLY A 138 3.69 -7.81 8.08
N VAL A 139 3.76 -6.99 7.02
CA VAL A 139 4.69 -5.85 6.94
C VAL A 139 4.45 -4.84 8.06
N THR A 140 3.19 -4.50 8.35
CA THR A 140 2.86 -3.54 9.41
C THR A 140 3.29 -4.07 10.78
N ASN A 141 3.05 -5.35 11.07
CA ASN A 141 3.46 -5.98 12.32
C ASN A 141 4.99 -6.10 12.42
N ALA A 142 5.68 -6.44 11.33
CA ALA A 142 7.14 -6.46 11.29
C ALA A 142 7.73 -5.08 11.63
N MET A 143 7.25 -4.01 10.99
CA MET A 143 7.67 -2.65 11.31
C MET A 143 7.33 -2.25 12.76
N ALA A 144 6.20 -2.69 13.31
CA ALA A 144 5.82 -2.42 14.70
C ALA A 144 6.78 -3.10 15.69
N ILE A 145 7.19 -4.33 15.41
CA ILE A 145 8.20 -5.05 16.21
C ILE A 145 9.55 -4.33 16.09
N GLY A 146 9.98 -3.99 14.87
CA GLY A 146 11.21 -3.25 14.64
C GLY A 146 11.24 -1.91 15.38
N ALA A 147 10.15 -1.14 15.34
CA ALA A 147 10.02 0.12 16.08
C ALA A 147 10.18 -0.09 17.60
N LYS A 148 9.53 -1.10 18.17
CA LYS A 148 9.67 -1.45 19.58
C LYS A 148 11.08 -1.89 19.96
N ASN A 149 11.76 -2.64 19.09
CA ASN A 149 13.14 -3.06 19.30
C ASN A 149 14.10 -1.85 19.37
N HIS A 150 13.72 -0.73 18.74
CA HIS A 150 14.42 0.56 18.79
C HIS A 150 13.88 1.51 19.89
N GLY A 151 13.00 1.05 20.77
CA GLY A 151 12.53 1.81 21.95
C GLY A 151 11.23 2.59 21.75
N ALA A 152 10.57 2.52 20.59
CA ALA A 152 9.29 3.18 20.38
C ALA A 152 8.14 2.50 21.13
N GLU A 153 7.14 3.28 21.52
CA GLU A 153 5.94 2.79 22.19
C GLU A 153 4.72 2.77 21.25
N ILE A 154 3.84 1.77 21.44
CA ILE A 154 2.60 1.62 20.67
C ILE A 154 1.44 1.36 21.63
N TYR A 155 0.49 2.28 21.67
CA TYR A 155 -0.74 2.17 22.44
C TYR A 155 -1.91 1.88 21.52
N ARG A 156 -2.41 0.64 21.59
CA ARG A 156 -3.59 0.16 20.83
C ARG A 156 -4.85 0.27 21.68
N ASN A 157 -6.00 0.22 21.01
CA ASN A 157 -7.32 0.37 21.64
C ASN A 157 -7.39 1.65 22.49
N ASN A 158 -6.80 2.72 21.97
CA ASN A 158 -6.64 3.99 22.67
C ASN A 158 -6.88 5.16 21.71
N ARG A 159 -8.14 5.45 21.41
CA ARG A 159 -8.53 6.50 20.46
C ARG A 159 -8.14 7.88 20.97
N VAL A 160 -7.54 8.69 20.08
CA VAL A 160 -7.36 10.13 20.31
C VAL A 160 -8.74 10.81 20.27
N THR A 161 -9.06 11.58 21.33
CA THR A 161 -10.35 12.25 21.49
C THR A 161 -10.27 13.76 21.31
N ASP A 162 -9.08 14.35 21.52
CA ASP A 162 -8.85 15.78 21.36
C ASP A 162 -7.36 16.10 21.20
N ILE A 163 -7.01 17.17 20.48
CA ILE A 163 -5.65 17.65 20.27
C ILE A 163 -5.62 19.15 20.50
N LYS A 164 -4.81 19.63 21.43
CA LYS A 164 -4.71 21.06 21.79
C LYS A 164 -3.27 21.56 21.77
N SER A 165 -3.04 22.74 21.21
CA SER A 165 -1.78 23.45 21.39
C SER A 165 -1.70 24.05 22.79
N LEU A 166 -0.52 23.95 23.41
CA LEU A 166 -0.24 24.52 24.72
C LEU A 166 0.51 25.86 24.56
N PRO A 167 0.46 26.76 25.58
CA PRO A 167 1.22 27.99 25.55
C PRO A 167 2.75 27.79 25.47
N SER A 168 3.25 26.61 25.82
CA SER A 168 4.66 26.21 25.68
C SER A 168 5.10 25.97 24.24
N GLY A 169 4.15 25.84 23.30
CA GLY A 169 4.39 25.43 21.91
C GLY A 169 4.27 23.94 21.68
N GLU A 170 4.08 23.15 22.72
CA GLU A 170 3.81 21.72 22.66
C GLU A 170 2.33 21.42 22.36
N TRP A 171 2.03 20.14 22.17
CA TRP A 171 0.67 19.63 21.96
C TRP A 171 0.25 18.73 23.10
N GLU A 172 -0.94 18.92 23.64
CA GLU A 172 -1.61 17.97 24.51
C GLU A 172 -2.56 17.09 23.67
N ILE A 173 -2.31 15.80 23.69
CA ILE A 173 -3.13 14.78 23.03
C ILE A 173 -3.97 14.09 24.12
N SER A 174 -5.27 14.28 24.09
CA SER A 174 -6.19 13.54 24.96
C SER A 174 -6.58 12.22 24.28
N THR A 175 -6.51 11.14 25.02
CA THR A 175 -6.89 9.80 24.56
C THR A 175 -7.90 9.17 25.53
N GLU A 176 -8.51 8.07 25.17
CA GLU A 176 -9.42 7.32 26.06
C GLU A 176 -8.71 6.78 27.30
N GLN A 177 -7.38 6.59 27.26
CA GLN A 177 -6.61 6.02 28.37
C GLN A 177 -5.72 7.04 29.11
N GLY A 178 -5.69 8.30 28.68
CA GLY A 178 -4.89 9.33 29.33
C GLY A 178 -4.49 10.46 28.41
N LYS A 179 -3.41 11.17 28.77
CA LYS A 179 -2.90 12.32 28.05
C LYS A 179 -1.43 12.14 27.71
N ILE A 180 -1.04 12.67 26.55
CA ILE A 180 0.33 12.71 26.07
C ILE A 180 0.65 14.17 25.76
N VAL A 181 1.83 14.65 26.14
CA VAL A 181 2.37 15.95 25.74
C VAL A 181 3.58 15.71 24.85
N CYS A 182 3.62 16.39 23.71
CA CYS A 182 4.69 16.21 22.73
C CYS A 182 4.93 17.48 21.90
N GLU A 183 6.09 17.61 21.29
CA GLU A 183 6.45 18.73 20.41
C GLU A 183 5.85 18.58 19.01
N HIS A 184 5.70 17.34 18.52
CA HIS A 184 5.26 17.07 17.17
C HIS A 184 4.13 16.04 17.13
N VAL A 185 3.10 16.32 16.33
CA VAL A 185 1.99 15.40 16.07
C VAL A 185 1.91 15.11 14.58
N VAL A 186 1.85 13.84 14.24
CA VAL A 186 1.64 13.41 12.85
C VAL A 186 0.28 12.71 12.73
N ASN A 187 -0.60 13.28 11.93
CA ASN A 187 -1.87 12.66 11.59
C ASN A 187 -1.66 11.56 10.53
N ALA A 188 -1.72 10.31 10.97
CA ALA A 188 -1.63 9.12 10.13
C ALA A 188 -2.90 8.27 10.23
N ALA A 189 -4.04 8.88 10.54
CA ALA A 189 -5.29 8.21 10.88
C ALA A 189 -6.07 7.60 9.69
N GLY A 190 -5.43 7.48 8.52
CA GLY A 190 -6.04 6.82 7.36
C GLY A 190 -7.36 7.44 6.95
N SER A 191 -8.42 6.65 6.87
CA SER A 191 -9.75 7.13 6.51
C SER A 191 -10.32 8.16 7.49
N PHE A 192 -9.85 8.18 8.74
CA PHE A 192 -10.27 9.13 9.78
C PHE A 192 -9.45 10.42 9.82
N CYS A 193 -8.51 10.63 8.90
CA CYS A 193 -7.57 11.75 9.01
C CYS A 193 -8.25 13.13 8.87
N LEU A 194 -9.42 13.23 8.21
CA LEU A 194 -10.22 14.45 8.19
C LEU A 194 -10.72 14.82 9.60
N GLN A 195 -11.32 13.84 10.29
CA GLN A 195 -11.87 14.03 11.62
C GLN A 195 -10.78 14.38 12.65
N VAL A 196 -9.58 13.77 12.51
CA VAL A 196 -8.42 14.12 13.35
C VAL A 196 -7.89 15.51 13.03
N ALA A 197 -7.86 15.92 11.75
CA ALA A 197 -7.46 17.28 11.37
C ALA A 197 -8.40 18.35 11.91
N GLU A 198 -9.71 18.06 11.95
CA GLU A 198 -10.72 18.97 12.51
C GLU A 198 -10.52 19.25 14.00
N MET A 199 -9.92 18.33 14.77
CA MET A 199 -9.60 18.55 16.18
C MET A 199 -8.66 19.76 16.41
N VAL A 200 -7.88 20.11 15.38
CA VAL A 200 -6.99 21.28 15.37
C VAL A 200 -7.47 22.39 14.42
N GLY A 201 -8.71 22.32 13.97
CA GLY A 201 -9.31 23.33 13.08
C GLY A 201 -8.82 23.31 11.64
N LEU A 202 -8.14 22.25 11.20
CA LEU A 202 -7.65 22.10 9.82
C LEU A 202 -8.67 21.38 8.94
N LYS A 203 -8.85 21.91 7.74
CA LYS A 203 -9.58 21.24 6.65
C LYS A 203 -8.56 20.78 5.60
N ILE A 204 -8.36 19.48 5.49
CA ILE A 204 -7.44 18.90 4.50
C ILE A 204 -8.22 18.43 3.26
N PRO A 205 -7.69 18.63 2.03
CA PRO A 205 -8.37 18.23 0.80
C PRO A 205 -8.19 16.73 0.54
N MET A 206 -8.93 15.90 1.26
CA MET A 206 -8.90 14.45 1.12
C MET A 206 -10.32 13.91 1.00
N VAL A 207 -10.49 12.89 0.17
CA VAL A 207 -11.74 12.14 0.03
C VAL A 207 -11.42 10.66 -0.01
N ASN A 208 -12.12 9.87 0.79
CA ASN A 208 -12.06 8.42 0.67
C ASN A 208 -12.89 7.96 -0.53
N MET A 209 -12.34 7.04 -1.30
CA MET A 209 -13.01 6.45 -2.46
C MET A 209 -13.24 4.96 -2.21
N VAL A 210 -14.42 4.47 -2.59
CA VAL A 210 -14.76 3.05 -2.51
C VAL A 210 -14.12 2.33 -3.69
N HIS A 211 -13.27 1.35 -3.40
CA HIS A 211 -12.73 0.41 -4.36
C HIS A 211 -12.94 -1.02 -3.86
N GLN A 212 -13.01 -1.95 -4.79
CA GLN A 212 -13.23 -3.35 -4.48
C GLN A 212 -12.29 -4.23 -5.30
N TYR A 213 -12.13 -5.46 -4.89
CA TYR A 213 -11.52 -6.53 -5.67
C TYR A 213 -12.28 -7.82 -5.42
N LEU A 214 -12.11 -8.77 -6.31
CA LEU A 214 -12.59 -10.13 -6.14
C LEU A 214 -11.41 -11.10 -6.02
N VAL A 215 -11.67 -12.21 -5.35
CA VAL A 215 -10.77 -13.36 -5.31
C VAL A 215 -11.48 -14.51 -6.00
N THR A 216 -10.85 -15.09 -7.00
CA THR A 216 -11.41 -16.21 -7.72
C THR A 216 -11.32 -17.51 -6.93
N GLU A 217 -12.12 -18.49 -7.29
CA GLU A 217 -11.83 -19.89 -6.96
C GLU A 217 -10.52 -20.34 -7.61
N ALA A 218 -10.07 -21.54 -7.27
CA ALA A 218 -8.88 -22.14 -7.88
C ALA A 218 -9.05 -22.26 -9.41
N ILE A 219 -8.04 -21.82 -10.15
CA ILE A 219 -7.96 -21.86 -11.61
C ILE A 219 -6.97 -22.96 -11.98
N PRO A 220 -7.41 -24.04 -12.67
CA PRO A 220 -6.53 -25.16 -13.00
C PRO A 220 -5.24 -24.77 -13.74
N GLU A 221 -5.33 -23.77 -14.63
CA GLU A 221 -4.19 -23.26 -15.39
C GLU A 221 -3.17 -22.54 -14.48
N VAL A 222 -3.64 -21.84 -13.43
CA VAL A 222 -2.74 -21.21 -12.44
C VAL A 222 -2.08 -22.28 -11.58
N TYR A 223 -2.86 -23.27 -11.13
CA TYR A 223 -2.33 -24.37 -10.33
C TYR A 223 -1.26 -25.21 -11.07
N ALA A 224 -1.36 -25.30 -12.40
CA ALA A 224 -0.43 -26.06 -13.21
C ALA A 224 0.93 -25.37 -13.45
N LEU A 225 1.08 -24.10 -13.03
CA LEU A 225 2.33 -23.37 -13.22
C LEU A 225 3.38 -23.77 -12.20
N GLU A 226 4.64 -23.84 -12.65
CA GLU A 226 5.78 -24.09 -11.77
C GLU A 226 6.21 -22.84 -10.98
N ASN A 227 5.97 -21.66 -11.55
CA ASN A 227 6.35 -20.38 -10.97
C ASN A 227 5.12 -19.49 -10.76
N GLU A 228 5.21 -18.66 -9.74
CA GLU A 228 4.21 -17.63 -9.48
C GLU A 228 4.17 -16.60 -10.62
N LEU A 229 2.96 -16.21 -11.00
CA LEU A 229 2.73 -15.21 -12.06
C LEU A 229 3.16 -13.82 -11.61
N PRO A 230 3.82 -13.03 -12.46
CA PRO A 230 4.01 -11.60 -12.21
C PRO A 230 2.68 -10.86 -12.04
N VAL A 231 2.69 -9.84 -11.18
CA VAL A 231 1.55 -8.92 -11.07
C VAL A 231 1.30 -8.22 -12.41
N VAL A 232 0.06 -8.11 -12.83
CA VAL A 232 -0.32 -7.42 -14.08
C VAL A 232 -1.07 -6.13 -13.82
N ARG A 233 -0.78 -5.10 -14.61
CA ARG A 233 -1.61 -3.91 -14.77
C ARG A 233 -2.10 -3.85 -16.21
N ASP A 234 -3.41 -4.05 -16.40
CA ASP A 234 -4.07 -4.09 -17.70
C ASP A 234 -4.95 -2.85 -17.91
N PRO A 235 -4.55 -1.91 -18.77
CA PRO A 235 -5.33 -0.70 -19.03
C PRO A 235 -6.62 -0.97 -19.82
N ARG A 236 -6.75 -2.12 -20.52
CA ARG A 236 -7.94 -2.48 -21.29
C ARG A 236 -9.15 -2.68 -20.40
N ALA A 237 -8.93 -3.36 -19.27
CA ALA A 237 -9.96 -3.62 -18.27
C ALA A 237 -9.86 -2.67 -17.06
N SER A 238 -8.93 -1.69 -17.12
CA SER A 238 -8.63 -0.78 -16.00
C SER A 238 -8.44 -1.52 -14.68
N CYS A 239 -7.70 -2.62 -14.69
CA CYS A 239 -7.55 -3.47 -13.50
C CYS A 239 -6.13 -3.96 -13.30
N TYR A 240 -5.91 -4.54 -12.13
CA TYR A 240 -4.73 -5.33 -11.82
C TYR A 240 -5.11 -6.77 -11.54
N TYR A 241 -4.16 -7.67 -11.78
CA TYR A 241 -4.25 -9.08 -11.40
C TYR A 241 -3.02 -9.46 -10.61
N ARG A 242 -3.17 -10.28 -9.60
CA ARG A 242 -2.08 -11.02 -8.98
C ARG A 242 -2.51 -12.42 -8.60
N GLN A 243 -1.58 -13.33 -8.59
CA GLN A 243 -1.86 -14.67 -8.08
C GLN A 243 -2.17 -14.63 -6.58
N GLU A 244 -3.18 -15.39 -6.16
CA GLU A 244 -3.51 -15.66 -4.78
C GLU A 244 -3.71 -17.17 -4.62
N GLN A 245 -2.73 -17.83 -4.02
CA GLN A 245 -2.68 -19.30 -3.95
C GLN A 245 -2.86 -19.93 -5.35
N ASN A 246 -3.98 -20.64 -5.57
CA ASN A 246 -4.30 -21.31 -6.82
C ASN A 246 -5.26 -20.51 -7.72
N GLY A 247 -5.58 -19.29 -7.38
CA GLY A 247 -6.47 -18.39 -8.10
C GLY A 247 -5.84 -17.01 -8.31
N LEU A 248 -6.70 -16.04 -8.53
CA LEU A 248 -6.30 -14.65 -8.77
C LEU A 248 -7.06 -13.68 -7.87
N ILE A 249 -6.39 -12.63 -7.43
CA ILE A 249 -7.04 -11.37 -7.04
C ILE A 249 -7.16 -10.52 -8.30
N ILE A 250 -8.35 -10.00 -8.55
CA ILE A 250 -8.66 -9.08 -9.64
C ILE A 250 -9.25 -7.80 -9.04
N GLY A 251 -8.56 -6.68 -9.18
CA GLY A 251 -8.99 -5.39 -8.65
C GLY A 251 -9.23 -4.38 -9.75
N PRO A 252 -10.50 -4.09 -10.11
CA PRO A 252 -10.82 -3.03 -11.04
C PRO A 252 -10.57 -1.66 -10.40
N TYR A 253 -10.20 -0.69 -11.23
CA TYR A 253 -10.20 0.73 -10.90
C TYR A 253 -11.37 1.38 -11.63
N GLU A 254 -12.53 1.31 -11.04
CA GLU A 254 -13.77 1.84 -11.60
C GLU A 254 -13.65 3.36 -11.80
N MET A 255 -13.97 3.84 -13.01
CA MET A 255 -13.91 5.27 -13.34
C MET A 255 -14.94 6.10 -12.56
N GLN A 256 -15.98 5.47 -12.02
CA GLN A 256 -17.05 6.08 -11.25
C GLN A 256 -17.07 5.59 -9.79
N ALA A 257 -15.89 5.39 -9.20
CA ALA A 257 -15.80 5.04 -7.80
C ALA A 257 -16.50 6.09 -6.93
N GLU A 258 -17.26 5.63 -5.94
CA GLU A 258 -18.01 6.50 -5.05
C GLU A 258 -17.15 7.12 -3.96
N ALA A 259 -17.42 8.37 -3.63
CA ALA A 259 -16.86 9.01 -2.46
C ALA A 259 -17.53 8.45 -1.19
N TRP A 260 -16.74 8.18 -0.15
CA TRP A 260 -17.23 7.62 1.09
C TRP A 260 -16.81 8.45 2.31
N GLY A 261 -17.71 8.54 3.28
CA GLY A 261 -17.43 9.20 4.56
C GLY A 261 -17.28 10.71 4.46
N LEU A 262 -17.97 11.37 3.50
CA LEU A 262 -17.90 12.81 3.30
C LEU A 262 -18.39 13.61 4.51
N ASP A 263 -19.38 13.09 5.24
CA ASP A 263 -19.93 13.67 6.46
C ASP A 263 -19.30 13.10 7.74
N GLY A 264 -18.16 12.46 7.60
CA GLY A 264 -17.47 11.74 8.68
C GLY A 264 -17.73 10.23 8.66
N ILE A 265 -16.89 9.51 9.36
CA ILE A 265 -16.94 8.05 9.49
C ILE A 265 -17.20 7.73 10.95
N ASP A 266 -18.10 6.78 11.21
CA ASP A 266 -18.34 6.32 12.58
C ASP A 266 -17.04 5.78 13.20
N TRP A 267 -16.70 6.26 14.39
CA TRP A 267 -15.46 5.84 15.08
C TRP A 267 -15.43 4.35 15.40
N GLY A 268 -16.59 3.69 15.44
CA GLY A 268 -16.72 2.24 15.59
C GLY A 268 -16.47 1.46 14.31
N PHE A 269 -16.30 2.11 13.15
CA PHE A 269 -15.96 1.40 11.90
C PHE A 269 -14.54 0.82 11.99
N ASP A 270 -14.47 -0.50 12.14
CA ASP A 270 -13.23 -1.24 12.40
C ASP A 270 -13.39 -2.70 11.93
N ASN A 271 -12.36 -3.27 11.33
CA ASN A 271 -12.37 -4.64 10.77
C ASN A 271 -13.62 -4.95 9.92
N ALA A 272 -14.10 -3.96 9.19
CA ALA A 272 -15.33 -4.04 8.40
C ALA A 272 -15.06 -3.76 6.92
N LEU A 273 -15.83 -4.42 6.07
CA LEU A 273 -15.89 -4.16 4.64
C LEU A 273 -17.16 -3.36 4.33
N LEU A 274 -17.08 -2.50 3.33
CA LEU A 274 -18.27 -1.92 2.71
C LEU A 274 -19.02 -2.99 1.93
N PRO A 275 -20.34 -2.84 1.72
CA PRO A 275 -21.10 -3.76 0.89
C PRO A 275 -20.48 -3.87 -0.51
N PRO A 276 -20.40 -5.09 -1.10
CA PRO A 276 -19.90 -5.26 -2.46
C PRO A 276 -20.86 -4.66 -3.47
N ASP A 277 -20.34 -4.06 -4.51
CA ASP A 277 -21.10 -3.57 -5.66
C ASP A 277 -20.81 -4.47 -6.86
N ILE A 278 -21.64 -5.50 -7.01
CA ILE A 278 -21.48 -6.51 -8.06
C ILE A 278 -21.74 -5.92 -9.47
N GLU A 279 -22.54 -4.87 -9.57
CA GLU A 279 -22.85 -4.24 -10.86
C GLU A 279 -21.66 -3.46 -11.43
N ARG A 280 -20.73 -3.02 -10.58
CA ARG A 280 -19.51 -2.31 -10.98
C ARG A 280 -18.28 -3.21 -11.13
N LEU A 281 -18.37 -4.50 -10.85
CA LEU A 281 -17.31 -5.49 -11.06
C LEU A 281 -17.23 -5.94 -12.58
#